data_b62ea1a6cf3db672009b161214200aca
#
_entry.id   b62ea1a6cf3db672009b161214200aca
#
_cell.length_a   1.000
_cell.length_b   1.000
_cell.length_c   1.000
_cell.angle_alpha   90.00
_cell.angle_beta   90.00
_cell.angle_gamma   90.00
#
_symmetry.space_group_name_H-M   'P 1'
#
loop_
_entity.id
_entity.type
_entity.pdbx_description
1 polymer ?
#
loop_
_entity_poly.entity_id
_entity_poly.type
_entity_poly.pdbx_seq_one_letter_code
_entity_poly.pdbx_strand_id
1 'polypeptide(L)'
;MPSYSAPIKDQQFILHEVLRLSQSNIPGYSDLDPAFTKAILDESGKLASAVMAPLNAVGDRDGCTRDAGKVRTPAGFKQAFEELKSGGWAGIDMPEQYGGQSMPSVIGSAVTEHFMAANQAFSMYHGLTHGAASTILAHGTEAQKDLFLPKMIACDWTGTMNLTEPHCGTDLGLMRTKAIANADGSYAVTGQKIFISAGEHDLAENIIHLVLAKIPGGPEGIKGVSLFIVPKFIVTPEGRLGQRNGVTCGAIERKMGIHGNATCVMNYDGATGYLLGERHRGMRAMFTMMNEARLGVGMQGLAQASAAYQNAVIYAKERLQGRDVTGIKNPDGPADPLIVHPDIRRSLMDQKSFIEGARALALWAASLIDQAHRLQDAAADGLISLLTPVIKGFLTDQGYAMTVQAQQVFGGHGYIEDWGMSQFTRDARIAMIYEGANGVQALDLVGRKLGQEDGKYIIGFMEHLARFCDENANDAAMAPFVAGIKAASKDLQAAVMYFMQHGIKTPHHALAGSSDFLHLLGHVCLGLMWGEMAKAASTALQTGTKDRAFYEEKLTTGQYYMARHLPATALHLARITSGGDTVMALDAEAFSG
;
A
#
# COMPACT_ATOMS: atom_id res chain seq x y z
N MET A 1 -12.38 -16.82 -16.08
CA MET A 1 -11.60 -15.62 -15.77
C MET A 1 -11.69 -15.35 -14.27
N PRO A 2 -10.65 -14.84 -13.63
CA PRO A 2 -10.70 -14.49 -12.21
C PRO A 2 -11.86 -13.55 -11.88
N SER A 3 -12.41 -13.71 -10.69
CA SER A 3 -13.47 -12.86 -10.13
C SER A 3 -12.98 -12.22 -8.83
N TYR A 4 -13.67 -11.17 -8.41
CA TYR A 4 -13.41 -10.50 -7.15
C TYR A 4 -14.70 -10.22 -6.39
N SER A 5 -14.64 -10.38 -5.07
CA SER A 5 -15.70 -10.02 -4.13
C SER A 5 -15.10 -9.26 -2.96
N ALA A 6 -15.67 -8.11 -2.62
CA ALA A 6 -15.18 -7.29 -1.51
C ALA A 6 -15.33 -8.01 -0.16
N PRO A 7 -14.33 -7.97 0.74
CA PRO A 7 -14.33 -8.69 2.02
C PRO A 7 -15.10 -7.93 3.12
N ILE A 8 -16.32 -7.50 2.82
CA ILE A 8 -17.11 -6.57 3.63
C ILE A 8 -17.32 -7.06 5.06
N LYS A 9 -17.61 -8.37 5.21
CA LYS A 9 -17.84 -8.96 6.54
C LYS A 9 -16.60 -8.87 7.42
N ASP A 10 -15.43 -9.12 6.85
CA ASP A 10 -14.16 -9.05 7.56
C ASP A 10 -13.81 -7.60 7.92
N GLN A 11 -14.01 -6.66 6.98
CA GLN A 11 -13.81 -5.24 7.23
C GLN A 11 -14.77 -4.71 8.33
N GLN A 12 -16.04 -5.08 8.29
CA GLN A 12 -17.01 -4.71 9.33
C GLN A 12 -16.59 -5.21 10.73
N PHE A 13 -16.13 -6.45 10.81
CA PHE A 13 -15.57 -7.01 12.05
C PHE A 13 -14.38 -6.18 12.55
N ILE A 14 -13.43 -5.86 11.68
CA ILE A 14 -12.25 -5.07 12.07
C ILE A 14 -12.67 -3.66 12.51
N LEU A 15 -13.51 -2.98 11.74
CA LEU A 15 -13.93 -1.60 12.02
C LEU A 15 -14.71 -1.48 13.35
N HIS A 16 -15.63 -2.39 13.61
CA HIS A 16 -16.58 -2.23 14.71
C HIS A 16 -16.28 -3.04 15.95
N GLU A 17 -15.61 -4.19 15.83
CA GLU A 17 -15.33 -5.05 16.97
C GLU A 17 -13.85 -5.01 17.40
N VAL A 18 -12.92 -4.82 16.46
CA VAL A 18 -11.49 -4.69 16.77
C VAL A 18 -11.13 -3.22 17.04
N LEU A 19 -11.36 -2.33 16.07
CA LEU A 19 -11.05 -0.89 16.20
C LEU A 19 -12.11 -0.10 16.97
N ARG A 20 -13.32 -0.64 17.11
CA ARG A 20 -14.44 -0.07 17.89
C ARG A 20 -14.76 1.37 17.52
N LEU A 21 -14.92 1.65 16.21
CA LEU A 21 -15.07 3.03 15.71
C LEU A 21 -16.07 3.86 16.50
N SER A 22 -17.27 3.35 16.75
CA SER A 22 -18.33 4.06 17.47
C SER A 22 -18.02 4.39 18.95
N GLN A 23 -16.98 3.76 19.52
CA GLN A 23 -16.52 3.99 20.90
C GLN A 23 -15.28 4.89 20.96
N SER A 24 -14.73 5.25 19.79
CA SER A 24 -13.56 6.11 19.68
C SER A 24 -13.95 7.59 19.82
N ASN A 25 -13.06 8.38 20.41
CA ASN A 25 -13.21 9.84 20.52
C ASN A 25 -12.66 10.59 19.28
N ILE A 26 -12.28 9.88 18.22
CA ILE A 26 -11.79 10.51 16.99
C ILE A 26 -12.95 11.25 16.30
N PRO A 27 -12.81 12.54 15.97
CA PRO A 27 -13.87 13.29 15.29
C PRO A 27 -14.32 12.62 13.99
N GLY A 28 -15.63 12.47 13.80
CA GLY A 28 -16.25 11.78 12.65
C GLY A 28 -16.42 10.28 12.81
N TYR A 29 -15.88 9.65 13.87
CA TYR A 29 -16.06 8.22 14.11
C TYR A 29 -17.43 7.90 14.73
N SER A 30 -18.01 8.80 15.52
CA SER A 30 -19.34 8.62 16.10
C SER A 30 -20.46 8.40 15.08
N ASP A 31 -20.29 8.92 13.87
CA ASP A 31 -21.26 8.85 12.79
C ASP A 31 -21.12 7.57 11.94
N LEU A 32 -20.04 6.81 12.16
CA LEU A 32 -19.72 5.58 11.45
C LEU A 32 -20.37 4.37 12.15
N ASP A 33 -21.69 4.28 12.14
CA ASP A 33 -22.38 3.08 12.61
C ASP A 33 -22.19 1.89 11.65
N PRO A 34 -22.47 0.63 12.10
CA PRO A 34 -22.30 -0.55 11.26
C PRO A 34 -23.17 -0.57 10.00
N ALA A 35 -24.35 0.03 10.03
CA ALA A 35 -25.25 0.05 8.86
C ALA A 35 -24.74 1.04 7.81
N PHE A 36 -24.30 2.22 8.24
CA PHE A 36 -23.74 3.25 7.36
C PHE A 36 -22.43 2.79 6.71
N THR A 37 -21.49 2.29 7.50
CA THR A 37 -20.22 1.78 6.96
C THR A 37 -20.44 0.60 6.02
N LYS A 38 -21.39 -0.30 6.34
CA LYS A 38 -21.77 -1.39 5.46
C LYS A 38 -22.30 -0.90 4.12
N ALA A 39 -23.14 0.14 4.12
CA ALA A 39 -23.67 0.71 2.87
C ALA A 39 -22.56 1.26 1.97
N ILE A 40 -21.57 1.98 2.53
CA ILE A 40 -20.40 2.47 1.79
C ILE A 40 -19.61 1.30 1.20
N LEU A 41 -19.31 0.28 2.01
CA LEU A 41 -18.54 -0.89 1.59
C LEU A 41 -19.29 -1.74 0.55
N ASP A 42 -20.62 -1.88 0.68
CA ASP A 42 -21.43 -2.58 -0.31
C ASP A 42 -21.38 -1.86 -1.68
N GLU A 43 -21.54 -0.54 -1.72
CA GLU A 43 -21.53 0.22 -2.98
C GLU A 43 -20.12 0.24 -3.62
N SER A 44 -19.06 0.47 -2.83
CA SER A 44 -17.68 0.39 -3.36
C SER A 44 -17.34 -1.04 -3.83
N GLY A 45 -17.84 -2.07 -3.12
CA GLY A 45 -17.68 -3.46 -3.51
C GLY A 45 -18.41 -3.80 -4.83
N LYS A 46 -19.60 -3.22 -5.07
CA LYS A 46 -20.31 -3.36 -6.35
C LYS A 46 -19.54 -2.72 -7.50
N LEU A 47 -19.06 -1.48 -7.33
CA LEU A 47 -18.24 -0.81 -8.33
C LEU A 47 -16.98 -1.64 -8.64
N ALA A 48 -16.30 -2.13 -7.63
CA ALA A 48 -15.11 -2.95 -7.76
C ALA A 48 -15.38 -4.25 -8.52
N SER A 49 -16.42 -5.02 -8.12
CA SER A 49 -16.69 -6.34 -8.69
C SER A 49 -17.38 -6.30 -10.06
N ALA A 50 -18.30 -5.34 -10.28
CA ALA A 50 -19.10 -5.30 -11.50
C ALA A 50 -18.48 -4.45 -12.62
N VAL A 51 -17.69 -3.43 -12.27
CA VAL A 51 -17.12 -2.47 -13.24
C VAL A 51 -15.61 -2.63 -13.39
N MET A 52 -14.87 -2.64 -12.29
CA MET A 52 -13.40 -2.63 -12.35
C MET A 52 -12.79 -4.02 -12.61
N ALA A 53 -13.26 -5.06 -11.93
CA ALA A 53 -12.69 -6.40 -12.02
C ALA A 53 -12.78 -7.01 -13.44
N PRO A 54 -13.89 -6.85 -14.20
CA PRO A 54 -13.94 -7.32 -15.59
C PRO A 54 -12.89 -6.67 -16.50
N LEU A 55 -12.49 -5.43 -16.19
CA LEU A 55 -11.49 -4.69 -16.96
C LEU A 55 -10.04 -5.05 -16.60
N ASN A 56 -9.80 -5.82 -15.53
CA ASN A 56 -8.45 -6.18 -15.12
C ASN A 56 -7.72 -6.99 -16.20
N ALA A 57 -8.34 -8.06 -16.71
CA ALA A 57 -7.80 -8.87 -17.81
C ALA A 57 -7.75 -8.11 -19.14
N VAL A 58 -8.70 -7.19 -19.40
CA VAL A 58 -8.67 -6.31 -20.59
C VAL A 58 -7.45 -5.39 -20.52
N GLY A 59 -7.22 -4.77 -19.35
CA GLY A 59 -6.08 -3.90 -19.13
C GLY A 59 -4.73 -4.61 -19.30
N ASP A 60 -4.62 -5.85 -18.84
CA ASP A 60 -3.40 -6.66 -18.98
C ASP A 60 -3.13 -7.08 -20.43
N ARG A 61 -4.16 -7.54 -21.12
CA ARG A 61 -4.06 -8.02 -22.50
C ARG A 61 -3.78 -6.88 -23.50
N ASP A 62 -4.54 -5.80 -23.42
CA ASP A 62 -4.52 -4.73 -24.42
C ASP A 62 -3.47 -3.66 -24.09
N GLY A 63 -3.27 -3.38 -22.81
CA GLY A 63 -2.36 -2.35 -22.33
C GLY A 63 -2.73 -0.94 -22.79
N CYS A 64 -1.90 0.03 -22.41
CA CYS A 64 -1.96 1.38 -22.93
C CYS A 64 -1.21 1.49 -24.26
N THR A 65 -1.71 2.33 -25.18
CA THR A 65 -1.07 2.60 -26.48
C THR A 65 -0.67 4.08 -26.58
N ARG A 66 0.46 4.35 -27.24
CA ARG A 66 0.95 5.72 -27.48
C ARG A 66 1.04 6.02 -28.97
N ASP A 67 0.43 7.11 -29.38
CA ASP A 67 0.54 7.64 -30.76
C ASP A 67 0.74 9.15 -30.71
N ALA A 68 1.75 9.67 -31.42
CA ALA A 68 2.10 11.09 -31.51
C ALA A 68 2.11 11.82 -30.15
N GLY A 69 2.63 11.17 -29.07
CA GLY A 69 2.72 11.73 -27.73
C GLY A 69 1.42 11.69 -26.90
N LYS A 70 0.32 11.21 -27.49
CA LYS A 70 -0.94 10.95 -26.79
C LYS A 70 -0.99 9.49 -26.35
N VAL A 71 -1.52 9.25 -25.16
CA VAL A 71 -1.71 7.89 -24.63
C VAL A 71 -3.20 7.59 -24.54
N ARG A 72 -3.58 6.41 -25.03
CA ARG A 72 -4.93 5.87 -24.90
C ARG A 72 -4.91 4.72 -23.90
N THR A 73 -5.87 4.75 -22.99
CA THR A 73 -6.11 3.67 -22.03
C THR A 73 -6.87 2.51 -22.70
N PRO A 74 -6.86 1.30 -22.08
CA PRO A 74 -7.61 0.14 -22.59
C PRO A 74 -9.12 0.42 -22.72
N ALA A 75 -9.77 -0.36 -23.56
CA ALA A 75 -11.21 -0.26 -23.77
C ALA A 75 -11.99 -0.43 -22.44
N GLY A 76 -13.01 0.39 -22.21
CA GLY A 76 -13.82 0.39 -21.01
C GLY A 76 -13.28 1.22 -19.84
N PHE A 77 -11.97 1.52 -19.80
CA PHE A 77 -11.37 2.30 -18.70
C PHE A 77 -11.98 3.69 -18.57
N LYS A 78 -12.26 4.34 -19.68
CA LYS A 78 -12.85 5.68 -19.66
C LYS A 78 -14.25 5.68 -19.05
N GLN A 79 -15.09 4.72 -19.40
CA GLN A 79 -16.42 4.59 -18.82
C GLN A 79 -16.33 4.25 -17.32
N ALA A 80 -15.48 3.31 -16.93
CA ALA A 80 -15.28 2.95 -15.53
C ALA A 80 -14.76 4.14 -14.69
N PHE A 81 -13.93 5.01 -15.29
CA PHE A 81 -13.43 6.21 -14.63
C PHE A 81 -14.53 7.26 -14.41
N GLU A 82 -15.45 7.43 -15.37
CA GLU A 82 -16.63 8.28 -15.19
C GLU A 82 -17.59 7.73 -14.10
N GLU A 83 -17.73 6.41 -13.99
CA GLU A 83 -18.51 5.78 -12.90
C GLU A 83 -17.86 6.00 -11.53
N LEU A 84 -16.54 5.89 -11.43
CA LEU A 84 -15.78 6.21 -10.21
C LEU A 84 -15.97 7.70 -9.83
N LYS A 85 -15.85 8.62 -10.78
CA LYS A 85 -16.04 10.06 -10.57
C LYS A 85 -17.45 10.38 -10.10
N SER A 86 -18.47 9.88 -10.81
CA SER A 86 -19.87 10.15 -10.51
C SER A 86 -20.31 9.66 -9.13
N GLY A 87 -19.65 8.61 -8.62
CA GLY A 87 -19.83 8.11 -7.25
C GLY A 87 -19.09 8.92 -6.17
N GLY A 88 -18.25 9.89 -6.54
CA GLY A 88 -17.48 10.70 -5.60
C GLY A 88 -16.39 9.95 -4.85
N TRP A 89 -16.01 8.75 -5.33
CA TRP A 89 -15.08 7.85 -4.61
C TRP A 89 -13.67 8.39 -4.46
N ALA A 90 -13.21 9.20 -5.41
CA ALA A 90 -11.88 9.77 -5.37
C ALA A 90 -11.67 10.82 -4.27
N GLY A 91 -12.76 11.46 -3.84
CA GLY A 91 -12.76 12.49 -2.80
C GLY A 91 -13.34 12.04 -1.47
N ILE A 92 -13.45 10.73 -1.21
CA ILE A 92 -14.18 10.19 -0.05
C ILE A 92 -13.65 10.72 1.29
N ASP A 93 -12.36 10.89 1.45
CA ASP A 93 -11.69 11.40 2.66
C ASP A 93 -11.10 12.82 2.49
N MET A 94 -11.34 13.46 1.34
CA MET A 94 -10.93 14.83 1.06
C MET A 94 -11.90 15.86 1.67
N PRO A 95 -11.43 17.10 1.96
CA PRO A 95 -12.25 18.13 2.61
C PRO A 95 -13.48 18.55 1.79
N GLU A 96 -14.62 18.72 2.48
CA GLU A 96 -15.89 19.18 1.88
C GLU A 96 -15.78 20.54 1.20
N GLN A 97 -14.98 21.47 1.74
CA GLN A 97 -14.78 22.80 1.16
C GLN A 97 -14.24 22.77 -0.26
N TYR A 98 -13.63 21.67 -0.69
CA TYR A 98 -13.12 21.47 -2.06
C TYR A 98 -13.91 20.38 -2.82
N GLY A 99 -15.07 19.95 -2.28
CA GLY A 99 -15.95 18.97 -2.92
C GLY A 99 -15.72 17.52 -2.53
N GLY A 100 -14.92 17.25 -1.50
CA GLY A 100 -14.77 15.92 -0.89
C GLY A 100 -15.90 15.58 0.09
N GLN A 101 -15.80 14.41 0.74
CA GLN A 101 -16.82 13.93 1.68
C GLN A 101 -16.33 13.91 3.14
N SER A 102 -15.09 14.29 3.41
CA SER A 102 -14.45 14.35 4.75
C SER A 102 -14.56 13.07 5.59
N MET A 103 -14.77 11.91 4.94
CA MET A 103 -14.78 10.64 5.66
C MET A 103 -13.42 10.40 6.35
N PRO A 104 -13.39 9.68 7.47
CA PRO A 104 -12.13 9.25 8.06
C PRO A 104 -11.30 8.37 7.10
N SER A 105 -9.98 8.48 7.22
CA SER A 105 -9.01 7.73 6.39
C SER A 105 -9.19 6.22 6.50
N VAL A 106 -9.69 5.71 7.63
CA VAL A 106 -9.99 4.30 7.83
C VAL A 106 -11.06 3.80 6.85
N ILE A 107 -12.05 4.61 6.49
CA ILE A 107 -13.07 4.29 5.49
C ILE A 107 -12.50 4.39 4.08
N GLY A 108 -11.74 5.46 3.78
CA GLY A 108 -11.03 5.60 2.51
C GLY A 108 -10.12 4.41 2.22
N SER A 109 -9.39 3.94 3.23
CA SER A 109 -8.52 2.76 3.12
C SER A 109 -9.29 1.47 2.86
N ALA A 110 -10.43 1.24 3.54
CA ALA A 110 -11.26 0.06 3.30
C ALA A 110 -11.81 0.03 1.85
N VAL A 111 -12.24 1.17 1.32
CA VAL A 111 -12.70 1.33 -0.07
C VAL A 111 -11.54 1.12 -1.06
N THR A 112 -10.38 1.69 -0.77
CA THR A 112 -9.18 1.57 -1.62
C THR A 112 -8.73 0.12 -1.78
N GLU A 113 -8.84 -0.73 -0.74
CA GLU A 113 -8.57 -2.17 -0.86
C GLU A 113 -9.43 -2.80 -1.96
N HIS A 114 -10.73 -2.46 -2.04
CA HIS A 114 -11.63 -3.01 -3.07
C HIS A 114 -11.17 -2.68 -4.48
N PHE A 115 -10.82 -1.42 -4.71
CA PHE A 115 -10.41 -0.94 -6.03
C PHE A 115 -9.06 -1.51 -6.49
N MET A 116 -8.09 -1.58 -5.59
CA MET A 116 -6.78 -2.18 -5.85
C MET A 116 -6.88 -3.68 -6.11
N ALA A 117 -7.72 -4.40 -5.37
CA ALA A 117 -7.93 -5.83 -5.55
C ALA A 117 -8.66 -6.15 -6.85
N ALA A 118 -9.63 -5.34 -7.23
CA ALA A 118 -10.39 -5.50 -8.46
C ALA A 118 -9.55 -5.19 -9.72
N ASN A 119 -8.76 -4.09 -9.70
CA ASN A 119 -7.92 -3.68 -10.83
C ASN A 119 -6.83 -2.70 -10.37
N GLN A 120 -5.65 -3.24 -10.06
CA GLN A 120 -4.53 -2.43 -9.56
C GLN A 120 -4.10 -1.36 -10.57
N ALA A 121 -3.98 -1.70 -11.85
CA ALA A 121 -3.55 -0.76 -12.89
C ALA A 121 -4.50 0.43 -13.01
N PHE A 122 -5.80 0.18 -12.96
CA PHE A 122 -6.83 1.21 -13.02
C PHE A 122 -6.84 2.07 -11.75
N SER A 123 -6.75 1.47 -10.57
CA SER A 123 -6.80 2.17 -9.29
C SER A 123 -5.69 3.20 -9.10
N MET A 124 -4.57 3.05 -9.82
CA MET A 124 -3.44 3.98 -9.73
C MET A 124 -3.77 5.37 -10.29
N TYR A 125 -4.72 5.52 -11.22
CA TYR A 125 -5.09 6.83 -11.78
C TYR A 125 -5.69 7.76 -10.72
N HIS A 126 -6.66 7.28 -9.95
CA HIS A 126 -7.24 8.08 -8.87
C HIS A 126 -6.35 8.12 -7.61
N GLY A 127 -5.64 7.02 -7.28
CA GLY A 127 -4.76 6.98 -6.12
C GLY A 127 -3.60 7.98 -6.19
N LEU A 128 -2.95 8.13 -7.36
CA LEU A 128 -1.92 9.15 -7.56
C LEU A 128 -2.51 10.57 -7.54
N THR A 129 -3.74 10.72 -8.04
CA THR A 129 -4.47 11.99 -7.98
C THR A 129 -4.76 12.41 -6.55
N HIS A 130 -5.20 11.46 -5.72
CA HIS A 130 -5.42 11.67 -4.29
C HIS A 130 -4.14 12.15 -3.59
N GLY A 131 -3.02 11.45 -3.76
CA GLY A 131 -1.74 11.85 -3.16
C GLY A 131 -1.23 13.21 -3.65
N ALA A 132 -1.45 13.57 -4.92
CA ALA A 132 -1.11 14.89 -5.44
C ALA A 132 -2.02 15.98 -4.83
N ALA A 133 -3.32 15.72 -4.70
CA ALA A 133 -4.27 16.62 -4.05
C ALA A 133 -3.94 16.82 -2.56
N SER A 134 -3.65 15.75 -1.82
CA SER A 134 -3.18 15.82 -0.42
C SER A 134 -1.93 16.68 -0.26
N THR A 135 -1.00 16.59 -1.21
CA THR A 135 0.24 17.41 -1.19
C THR A 135 -0.05 18.89 -1.43
N ILE A 136 -0.94 19.22 -2.37
CA ILE A 136 -1.37 20.60 -2.60
C ILE A 136 -2.16 21.12 -1.39
N LEU A 137 -3.02 20.30 -0.80
CA LEU A 137 -3.77 20.66 0.41
C LEU A 137 -2.84 21.02 1.58
N ALA A 138 -1.78 20.24 1.78
CA ALA A 138 -0.86 20.43 2.89
C ALA A 138 0.14 21.60 2.68
N HIS A 139 0.56 21.89 1.45
CA HIS A 139 1.69 22.76 1.16
C HIS A 139 1.38 23.90 0.19
N GLY A 140 0.20 23.89 -0.46
CA GLY A 140 -0.22 24.93 -1.39
C GLY A 140 -0.64 26.22 -0.70
N THR A 141 -0.50 27.34 -1.41
CA THR A 141 -1.17 28.59 -1.03
C THR A 141 -2.68 28.43 -1.19
N GLU A 142 -3.48 29.26 -0.51
CA GLU A 142 -4.94 29.21 -0.66
C GLU A 142 -5.37 29.34 -2.13
N ALA A 143 -4.74 30.26 -2.89
CA ALA A 143 -5.01 30.40 -4.32
C ALA A 143 -4.70 29.12 -5.13
N GLN A 144 -3.65 28.36 -4.76
CA GLN A 144 -3.35 27.07 -5.41
C GLN A 144 -4.37 26.01 -5.02
N LYS A 145 -4.79 25.96 -3.75
CA LYS A 145 -5.82 25.04 -3.29
C LYS A 145 -7.14 25.28 -3.99
N ASP A 146 -7.62 26.53 -4.00
CA ASP A 146 -8.87 26.92 -4.65
C ASP A 146 -8.87 26.63 -6.16
N LEU A 147 -7.70 26.77 -6.81
CA LEU A 147 -7.57 26.58 -8.26
C LEU A 147 -7.52 25.10 -8.65
N PHE A 148 -6.82 24.27 -7.91
CA PHE A 148 -6.53 22.89 -8.32
C PHE A 148 -7.38 21.84 -7.62
N LEU A 149 -7.65 21.99 -6.30
CA LEU A 149 -8.25 20.92 -5.51
C LEU A 149 -9.68 20.54 -5.96
N PRO A 150 -10.59 21.48 -6.25
CA PRO A 150 -11.95 21.09 -6.64
C PRO A 150 -11.99 20.16 -7.87
N LYS A 151 -11.18 20.45 -8.87
CA LYS A 151 -11.09 19.65 -10.09
C LYS A 151 -10.34 18.34 -9.90
N MET A 152 -9.34 18.30 -9.02
CA MET A 152 -8.60 17.08 -8.70
C MET A 152 -9.41 16.14 -7.82
N ILE A 153 -10.11 16.63 -6.83
CA ILE A 153 -10.98 15.85 -5.95
C ILE A 153 -12.15 15.22 -6.74
N ALA A 154 -12.71 15.98 -7.70
CA ALA A 154 -13.69 15.44 -8.63
C ALA A 154 -13.11 14.48 -9.69
N CYS A 155 -11.77 14.32 -9.76
CA CYS A 155 -11.06 13.61 -10.83
C CYS A 155 -11.35 14.12 -12.26
N ASP A 156 -11.82 15.36 -12.42
CA ASP A 156 -11.83 16.05 -13.71
C ASP A 156 -10.40 16.30 -14.19
N TRP A 157 -9.50 16.57 -13.26
CA TRP A 157 -8.05 16.62 -13.47
C TRP A 157 -7.39 15.55 -12.58
N THR A 158 -6.45 14.82 -13.18
CA THR A 158 -5.67 13.83 -12.43
C THR A 158 -4.34 14.40 -11.97
N GLY A 159 -3.70 13.72 -11.03
CA GLY A 159 -2.40 14.10 -10.49
C GLY A 159 -1.34 13.01 -10.67
N THR A 160 -0.06 13.42 -10.72
CA THR A 160 1.07 12.50 -10.84
C THR A 160 2.26 12.95 -10.02
N MET A 161 3.15 12.01 -9.69
CA MET A 161 4.38 12.21 -8.95
C MET A 161 5.59 12.03 -9.86
N ASN A 162 6.42 13.10 -10.03
CA ASN A 162 7.52 13.14 -11.00
C ASN A 162 8.87 13.37 -10.30
N LEU A 163 9.52 12.27 -9.88
CA LEU A 163 10.79 12.29 -9.15
C LEU A 163 11.96 11.78 -10.00
N THR A 164 11.85 10.54 -10.42
CA THR A 164 12.92 9.72 -11.02
C THR A 164 13.38 10.25 -12.37
N GLU A 165 14.69 10.25 -12.57
CA GLU A 165 15.33 10.56 -13.85
C GLU A 165 16.16 9.35 -14.31
N PRO A 166 16.59 9.26 -15.59
CA PRO A 166 17.31 8.10 -16.12
C PRO A 166 18.56 7.68 -15.30
N HIS A 167 19.17 8.61 -14.60
CA HIS A 167 20.40 8.38 -13.82
C HIS A 167 20.21 8.46 -12.30
N CYS A 168 19.00 8.76 -11.83
CA CYS A 168 18.73 8.82 -10.39
C CYS A 168 17.28 8.44 -10.05
N GLY A 169 17.12 7.53 -9.08
CA GLY A 169 15.82 7.12 -8.55
C GLY A 169 15.85 7.12 -7.03
N THR A 170 16.73 6.34 -6.42
CA THR A 170 16.92 6.31 -4.96
C THR A 170 17.64 7.57 -4.46
N ASP A 171 18.73 7.97 -5.11
CA ASP A 171 19.46 9.20 -4.79
C ASP A 171 18.96 10.37 -5.66
N LEU A 172 17.92 11.04 -5.19
CA LEU A 172 17.33 12.20 -5.85
C LEU A 172 18.24 13.46 -5.80
N GLY A 173 19.30 13.45 -5.01
CA GLY A 173 20.31 14.51 -4.99
C GLY A 173 21.02 14.68 -6.33
N LEU A 174 21.07 13.62 -7.14
CA LEU A 174 21.71 13.60 -8.46
C LEU A 174 20.84 14.19 -9.58
N MET A 175 19.56 14.54 -9.34
CA MET A 175 18.64 15.03 -10.38
C MET A 175 19.19 16.26 -11.11
N ARG A 176 18.85 16.35 -12.40
CA ARG A 176 19.29 17.41 -13.35
C ARG A 176 18.16 18.31 -13.83
N THR A 177 16.90 17.93 -13.64
CA THR A 177 15.75 18.79 -13.99
C THR A 177 15.89 20.15 -13.28
N LYS A 178 15.73 21.23 -14.06
CA LYS A 178 15.90 22.62 -13.60
C LYS A 178 14.59 23.37 -13.67
N ALA A 179 14.43 24.35 -12.79
CA ALA A 179 13.33 25.31 -12.78
C ALA A 179 13.91 26.73 -12.72
N ILE A 180 13.79 27.48 -13.81
CA ILE A 180 14.29 28.86 -13.93
C ILE A 180 13.14 29.82 -13.68
N ALA A 181 13.30 30.77 -12.76
CA ALA A 181 12.27 31.75 -12.42
C ALA A 181 11.95 32.68 -13.60
N ASN A 182 10.67 32.86 -13.88
CA ASN A 182 10.14 33.86 -14.84
C ASN A 182 9.80 35.15 -14.13
N ALA A 183 9.61 36.22 -14.90
CA ALA A 183 9.29 37.55 -14.37
C ALA A 183 7.90 37.63 -13.70
N ASP A 184 6.98 36.74 -14.06
CA ASP A 184 5.61 36.64 -13.52
C ASP A 184 5.50 35.82 -12.24
N GLY A 185 6.63 35.33 -11.71
CA GLY A 185 6.66 34.46 -10.50
C GLY A 185 6.46 32.98 -10.78
N SER A 186 6.16 32.57 -12.01
CA SER A 186 6.19 31.16 -12.44
C SER A 186 7.64 30.72 -12.71
N TYR A 187 7.80 29.46 -13.10
CA TYR A 187 9.10 28.86 -13.42
C TYR A 187 9.03 28.11 -14.75
N ALA A 188 10.11 28.21 -15.55
CA ALA A 188 10.34 27.37 -16.71
C ALA A 188 11.03 26.09 -16.29
N VAL A 189 10.30 24.98 -16.27
CA VAL A 189 10.80 23.65 -15.89
C VAL A 189 11.33 22.93 -17.13
N THR A 190 12.61 22.45 -17.06
CA THR A 190 13.25 21.74 -18.17
C THR A 190 13.99 20.51 -17.66
N GLY A 191 13.72 19.35 -18.28
CA GLY A 191 14.34 18.08 -17.96
C GLY A 191 13.49 16.90 -18.38
N GLN A 192 13.90 15.70 -17.97
CA GLN A 192 13.20 14.44 -18.26
C GLN A 192 12.96 13.66 -16.99
N LYS A 193 11.75 13.13 -16.85
CA LYS A 193 11.36 12.22 -15.77
C LYS A 193 10.96 10.87 -16.38
N ILE A 194 11.35 9.77 -15.72
CA ILE A 194 11.03 8.41 -16.18
C ILE A 194 10.21 7.66 -15.14
N PHE A 195 9.57 6.59 -15.58
CA PHE A 195 8.72 5.73 -14.75
C PHE A 195 7.53 6.46 -14.12
N ILE A 196 6.99 7.46 -14.84
CA ILE A 196 5.87 8.25 -14.33
C ILE A 196 4.56 7.54 -14.62
N SER A 197 3.98 6.94 -13.59
CA SER A 197 2.67 6.31 -13.66
C SER A 197 1.60 7.36 -13.96
N ALA A 198 0.68 7.03 -14.88
CA ALA A 198 -0.38 7.94 -15.35
C ALA A 198 0.14 9.30 -15.87
N GLY A 199 1.40 9.37 -16.35
CA GLY A 199 2.01 10.62 -16.81
C GLY A 199 1.31 11.25 -18.03
N GLU A 200 0.69 10.43 -18.89
CA GLU A 200 -0.18 10.85 -19.99
C GLU A 200 -1.28 9.81 -20.17
N HIS A 201 -2.52 10.25 -20.37
CA HIS A 201 -3.68 9.41 -20.60
C HIS A 201 -4.87 10.23 -21.12
N ASP A 202 -5.98 9.55 -21.45
CA ASP A 202 -7.21 10.11 -22.00
C ASP A 202 -8.43 10.03 -21.06
N LEU A 203 -8.20 9.81 -19.74
CA LEU A 203 -9.28 9.68 -18.74
C LEU A 203 -9.74 11.03 -18.18
N ALA A 204 -8.92 12.08 -18.24
CA ALA A 204 -9.17 13.37 -17.63
C ALA A 204 -8.87 14.53 -18.58
N GLU A 205 -9.48 15.68 -18.32
CA GLU A 205 -9.27 16.90 -19.13
C GLU A 205 -7.87 17.47 -18.98
N ASN A 206 -7.27 17.38 -17.79
CA ASN A 206 -5.93 17.86 -17.47
C ASN A 206 -5.19 16.86 -16.57
N ILE A 207 -3.88 16.96 -16.55
CA ILE A 207 -3.00 16.21 -15.65
C ILE A 207 -2.11 17.21 -14.92
N ILE A 208 -2.12 17.16 -13.59
CA ILE A 208 -1.35 18.04 -12.71
C ILE A 208 -0.13 17.28 -12.23
N HIS A 209 1.03 17.58 -12.82
CA HIS A 209 2.28 16.92 -12.47
C HIS A 209 2.93 17.63 -11.28
N LEU A 210 3.18 16.90 -10.19
CA LEU A 210 4.03 17.37 -9.10
C LEU A 210 5.49 16.98 -9.41
N VAL A 211 6.30 17.99 -9.77
CA VAL A 211 7.64 17.78 -10.36
C VAL A 211 8.73 18.28 -9.42
N LEU A 212 9.65 17.41 -9.05
CA LEU A 212 10.87 17.79 -8.35
C LEU A 212 11.89 18.37 -9.36
N ALA A 213 12.42 19.55 -9.06
CA ALA A 213 13.45 20.21 -9.84
C ALA A 213 14.37 21.08 -8.97
N LYS A 214 15.56 21.40 -9.50
CA LYS A 214 16.52 22.31 -8.85
C LYS A 214 16.39 23.72 -9.39
N ILE A 215 16.35 24.71 -8.50
CA ILE A 215 16.47 26.12 -8.86
C ILE A 215 17.96 26.46 -8.94
N PRO A 216 18.45 27.02 -10.07
CA PRO A 216 19.87 27.42 -10.20
C PRO A 216 20.32 28.35 -9.07
N GLY A 217 21.55 28.16 -8.58
CA GLY A 217 22.12 28.94 -7.48
C GLY A 217 21.67 28.48 -6.08
N GLY A 218 20.86 27.42 -5.99
CA GLY A 218 20.47 26.80 -4.73
C GLY A 218 21.53 25.85 -4.14
N PRO A 219 21.27 25.28 -2.95
CA PRO A 219 22.16 24.30 -2.33
C PRO A 219 22.40 23.07 -3.21
N GLU A 220 23.56 22.42 -3.05
CA GLU A 220 23.88 21.19 -3.75
C GLU A 220 23.11 19.96 -3.20
N GLY A 221 23.06 18.90 -4.01
CA GLY A 221 22.47 17.62 -3.63
C GLY A 221 20.96 17.72 -3.38
N ILE A 222 20.49 16.92 -2.44
CA ILE A 222 19.05 16.79 -2.10
C ILE A 222 18.48 18.08 -1.47
N LYS A 223 19.33 18.89 -0.81
CA LYS A 223 18.95 20.13 -0.15
C LYS A 223 18.59 21.26 -1.12
N GLY A 224 18.96 21.14 -2.41
CA GLY A 224 18.63 22.13 -3.44
C GLY A 224 17.32 21.85 -4.20
N VAL A 225 16.63 20.76 -3.85
CA VAL A 225 15.43 20.33 -4.57
C VAL A 225 14.20 21.11 -4.10
N SER A 226 13.40 21.56 -5.08
CA SER A 226 12.12 22.24 -4.89
C SER A 226 11.01 21.46 -5.60
N LEU A 227 9.75 21.68 -5.21
CA LEU A 227 8.59 21.02 -5.79
C LEU A 227 7.75 22.03 -6.60
N PHE A 228 7.25 21.59 -7.75
CA PHE A 228 6.48 22.44 -8.67
C PHE A 228 5.19 21.75 -9.10
N ILE A 229 4.10 22.52 -9.18
CA ILE A 229 2.87 22.15 -9.87
C ILE A 229 3.07 22.49 -11.35
N VAL A 230 3.05 21.50 -12.22
CA VAL A 230 3.23 21.66 -13.68
C VAL A 230 2.03 21.03 -14.38
N PRO A 231 1.00 21.82 -14.77
CA PRO A 231 -0.17 21.28 -15.44
C PRO A 231 0.13 20.93 -16.91
N LYS A 232 -0.52 19.86 -17.44
CA LYS A 232 -0.46 19.47 -18.85
C LYS A 232 -1.03 20.56 -19.77
N PHE A 233 -2.13 21.18 -19.39
CA PHE A 233 -2.67 22.40 -19.96
C PHE A 233 -2.61 23.51 -18.91
N ILE A 234 -2.11 24.68 -19.28
CA ILE A 234 -2.03 25.84 -18.38
C ILE A 234 -3.45 26.17 -17.90
N VAL A 235 -3.57 26.45 -16.63
CA VAL A 235 -4.86 26.81 -16.00
C VAL A 235 -4.91 28.32 -15.85
N THR A 236 -5.99 28.95 -16.35
CA THR A 236 -6.21 30.39 -16.16
C THR A 236 -6.61 30.69 -14.71
N PRO A 237 -6.50 31.95 -14.24
CA PRO A 237 -6.91 32.34 -12.90
C PRO A 237 -8.40 31.98 -12.58
N GLU A 238 -9.24 31.90 -13.62
CA GLU A 238 -10.66 31.52 -13.50
C GLU A 238 -10.88 30.00 -13.53
N GLY A 239 -9.83 29.19 -13.47
CA GLY A 239 -9.91 27.74 -13.45
C GLY A 239 -10.23 27.07 -14.80
N ARG A 240 -10.08 27.79 -15.93
CA ARG A 240 -10.31 27.24 -17.27
C ARG A 240 -9.02 26.71 -17.89
N LEU A 241 -9.16 25.72 -18.78
CA LEU A 241 -8.04 25.19 -19.54
C LEU A 241 -7.56 26.23 -20.57
N GLY A 242 -6.27 26.56 -20.52
CA GLY A 242 -5.57 27.39 -21.48
C GLY A 242 -4.83 26.58 -22.54
N GLN A 243 -3.72 27.11 -23.02
CA GLN A 243 -2.88 26.45 -24.02
C GLN A 243 -2.17 25.20 -23.45
N ARG A 244 -1.77 24.30 -24.35
CA ARG A 244 -0.90 23.16 -24.00
C ARG A 244 0.42 23.67 -23.44
N ASN A 245 0.82 23.10 -22.29
CA ASN A 245 2.10 23.42 -21.67
C ASN A 245 3.26 22.67 -22.34
N GLY A 246 4.49 23.05 -22.06
CA GLY A 246 5.73 22.40 -22.54
C GLY A 246 5.98 21.01 -21.94
N VAL A 247 4.93 20.20 -21.80
CA VAL A 247 4.97 18.84 -21.23
C VAL A 247 4.55 17.82 -22.28
N THR A 248 5.40 16.82 -22.55
CA THR A 248 5.12 15.79 -23.54
C THR A 248 5.50 14.39 -23.02
N CYS A 249 4.70 13.39 -23.40
CA CYS A 249 5.04 11.99 -23.20
C CYS A 249 5.95 11.51 -24.34
N GLY A 250 7.22 11.24 -24.04
CA GLY A 250 8.22 10.76 -25.01
C GLY A 250 8.06 9.29 -25.33
N ALA A 251 7.76 8.49 -24.32
CA ALA A 251 7.58 7.03 -24.45
C ALA A 251 6.68 6.50 -23.32
N ILE A 252 6.16 5.29 -23.50
CA ILE A 252 5.59 4.46 -22.44
C ILE A 252 6.41 3.18 -22.30
N GLU A 253 6.59 2.73 -21.06
CA GLU A 253 7.41 1.55 -20.75
C GLU A 253 6.66 0.24 -21.04
N ARG A 254 7.37 -0.76 -21.57
CA ARG A 254 6.90 -2.14 -21.66
C ARG A 254 7.22 -2.83 -20.34
N LYS A 255 6.20 -3.16 -19.57
CA LYS A 255 6.34 -3.65 -18.19
C LYS A 255 6.01 -5.13 -18.06
N MET A 256 6.39 -5.72 -16.93
CA MET A 256 6.02 -7.07 -16.52
C MET A 256 4.52 -7.20 -16.21
N GLY A 257 3.93 -6.17 -15.61
CA GLY A 257 2.53 -6.12 -15.19
C GLY A 257 1.98 -4.70 -15.21
N ILE A 258 0.80 -4.51 -14.64
CA ILE A 258 0.05 -3.23 -14.61
C ILE A 258 -0.02 -2.55 -15.99
N HIS A 259 -0.25 -3.35 -17.04
CA HIS A 259 -0.24 -2.88 -18.42
C HIS A 259 -1.33 -1.83 -18.69
N GLY A 260 -2.45 -1.91 -17.97
CA GLY A 260 -3.56 -0.94 -18.06
C GLY A 260 -3.25 0.46 -17.50
N ASN A 261 -2.07 0.65 -16.86
CA ASN A 261 -1.60 1.96 -16.44
C ASN A 261 -0.37 2.36 -17.27
N ALA A 262 -0.41 3.55 -17.88
CA ALA A 262 0.72 4.05 -18.66
C ALA A 262 1.84 4.49 -17.72
N THR A 263 3.02 3.90 -17.86
CA THR A 263 4.25 4.33 -17.18
C THR A 263 5.08 5.11 -18.18
N CYS A 264 5.17 6.42 -18.00
CA CYS A 264 5.61 7.37 -19.02
C CYS A 264 7.04 7.86 -18.80
N VAL A 265 7.71 8.16 -19.92
CA VAL A 265 8.85 9.08 -19.98
C VAL A 265 8.30 10.47 -20.26
N MET A 266 8.40 11.38 -19.29
CA MET A 266 7.88 12.74 -19.39
C MET A 266 9.01 13.72 -19.69
N ASN A 267 8.85 14.50 -20.77
CA ASN A 267 9.78 15.57 -21.15
C ASN A 267 9.16 16.93 -20.82
N TYR A 268 9.95 17.77 -20.19
CA TYR A 268 9.64 19.14 -19.83
C TYR A 268 10.56 20.05 -20.64
N ASP A 269 9.99 20.91 -21.49
CA ASP A 269 10.71 21.84 -22.36
C ASP A 269 10.23 23.26 -22.09
N GLY A 270 10.87 23.90 -21.09
CA GLY A 270 10.44 25.19 -20.61
C GLY A 270 9.00 25.21 -20.07
N ALA A 271 8.51 24.09 -19.56
CA ALA A 271 7.15 23.96 -19.09
C ALA A 271 6.87 24.92 -17.93
N THR A 272 5.77 25.67 -18.03
CA THR A 272 5.34 26.57 -16.96
C THR A 272 4.97 25.76 -15.71
N GLY A 273 5.67 26.07 -14.60
CA GLY A 273 5.45 25.46 -13.29
C GLY A 273 5.30 26.50 -12.20
N TYR A 274 4.58 26.14 -11.15
CA TYR A 274 4.33 26.98 -9.99
C TYR A 274 4.94 26.33 -8.76
N LEU A 275 5.74 27.09 -7.99
CA LEU A 275 6.37 26.57 -6.78
C LEU A 275 5.30 26.09 -5.79
N LEU A 276 5.43 24.86 -5.31
CA LEU A 276 4.60 24.29 -4.25
C LEU A 276 5.41 24.22 -2.94
N GLY A 277 4.92 24.89 -1.92
CA GLY A 277 5.62 25.07 -0.66
C GLY A 277 6.81 26.03 -0.76
N GLU A 278 7.91 25.75 -0.04
CA GLU A 278 9.08 26.63 0.06
C GLU A 278 10.20 26.22 -0.91
N ARG A 279 10.97 27.22 -1.39
CA ARG A 279 12.20 26.98 -2.18
C ARG A 279 13.16 26.08 -1.40
N HIS A 280 13.76 25.11 -2.08
CA HIS A 280 14.74 24.17 -1.52
C HIS A 280 14.21 23.27 -0.38
N ARG A 281 12.88 23.18 -0.25
CA ARG A 281 12.16 22.30 0.67
C ARG A 281 11.26 21.29 -0.05
N GLY A 282 11.48 21.08 -1.34
CA GLY A 282 10.63 20.23 -2.19
C GLY A 282 10.53 18.79 -1.69
N MET A 283 11.59 18.26 -1.10
CA MET A 283 11.53 16.92 -0.50
C MET A 283 10.56 16.85 0.69
N ARG A 284 10.52 17.88 1.55
CA ARG A 284 9.58 17.92 2.67
C ARG A 284 8.13 17.88 2.17
N ALA A 285 7.81 18.67 1.15
CA ALA A 285 6.48 18.68 0.57
C ALA A 285 6.16 17.33 -0.13
N MET A 286 7.11 16.79 -0.91
CA MET A 286 6.93 15.52 -1.61
C MET A 286 6.80 14.33 -0.66
N PHE A 287 7.38 14.37 0.54
CA PHE A 287 7.21 13.30 1.54
C PHE A 287 5.76 13.13 1.99
N THR A 288 4.91 14.15 1.92
CA THR A 288 3.47 14.01 2.16
C THR A 288 2.87 13.00 1.18
N MET A 289 3.07 13.20 -0.12
CA MET A 289 2.62 12.27 -1.16
C MET A 289 3.30 10.89 -1.04
N MET A 290 4.63 10.87 -0.80
CA MET A 290 5.39 9.62 -0.72
C MET A 290 4.98 8.74 0.46
N ASN A 291 4.67 9.30 1.63
CA ASN A 291 4.26 8.52 2.79
C ASN A 291 2.86 7.93 2.58
N GLU A 292 1.94 8.71 2.02
CA GLU A 292 0.62 8.24 1.62
C GLU A 292 0.73 7.13 0.55
N ALA A 293 1.54 7.37 -0.49
CA ALA A 293 1.81 6.37 -1.54
C ALA A 293 2.42 5.08 -0.97
N ARG A 294 3.32 5.16 0.02
CA ARG A 294 3.92 3.97 0.66
C ARG A 294 2.90 3.11 1.38
N LEU A 295 1.96 3.72 2.10
CA LEU A 295 0.86 2.99 2.74
C LEU A 295 -0.06 2.36 1.69
N GLY A 296 -0.43 3.13 0.66
CA GLY A 296 -1.20 2.62 -0.48
C GLY A 296 -0.50 1.46 -1.20
N VAL A 297 0.82 1.53 -1.39
CA VAL A 297 1.60 0.43 -2.00
C VAL A 297 1.65 -0.80 -1.08
N GLY A 298 1.74 -0.63 0.24
CA GLY A 298 1.56 -1.74 1.18
C GLY A 298 0.21 -2.45 0.98
N MET A 299 -0.85 -1.66 0.81
CA MET A 299 -2.20 -2.18 0.53
C MET A 299 -2.30 -2.88 -0.84
N GLN A 300 -1.51 -2.51 -1.85
CA GLN A 300 -1.46 -3.25 -3.12
C GLN A 300 -1.02 -4.70 -2.92
N GLY A 301 -0.04 -4.95 -2.04
CA GLY A 301 0.38 -6.29 -1.67
C GLY A 301 -0.76 -7.11 -1.06
N LEU A 302 -1.49 -6.54 -0.10
CA LEU A 302 -2.70 -7.13 0.49
C LEU A 302 -3.78 -7.39 -0.56
N ALA A 303 -4.09 -6.40 -1.38
CA ALA A 303 -5.18 -6.42 -2.34
C ALA A 303 -4.99 -7.49 -3.42
N GLN A 304 -3.79 -7.58 -4.00
CA GLN A 304 -3.46 -8.60 -5.00
C GLN A 304 -3.45 -10.01 -4.40
N ALA A 305 -2.93 -10.17 -3.18
CA ALA A 305 -3.01 -11.44 -2.46
C ALA A 305 -4.46 -11.85 -2.19
N SER A 306 -5.31 -10.91 -1.76
CA SER A 306 -6.73 -11.14 -1.47
C SER A 306 -7.50 -11.61 -2.72
N ALA A 307 -7.32 -10.92 -3.85
CA ALA A 307 -7.96 -11.30 -5.11
C ALA A 307 -7.47 -12.66 -5.63
N ALA A 308 -6.17 -12.91 -5.60
CA ALA A 308 -5.59 -14.19 -6.01
C ALA A 308 -6.07 -15.35 -5.14
N TYR A 309 -6.11 -15.16 -3.81
CA TYR A 309 -6.58 -16.15 -2.85
C TYR A 309 -8.04 -16.57 -3.09
N GLN A 310 -8.95 -15.61 -3.35
CA GLN A 310 -10.36 -15.92 -3.61
C GLN A 310 -10.50 -16.90 -4.78
N ASN A 311 -9.76 -16.66 -5.86
CA ASN A 311 -9.76 -17.53 -7.03
C ASN A 311 -9.11 -18.90 -6.75
N ALA A 312 -8.05 -18.93 -5.95
CA ALA A 312 -7.42 -20.18 -5.52
C ALA A 312 -8.36 -21.05 -4.68
N VAL A 313 -9.16 -20.43 -3.79
CA VAL A 313 -10.18 -21.14 -3.00
C VAL A 313 -11.27 -21.75 -3.88
N ILE A 314 -11.79 -20.98 -4.85
CA ILE A 314 -12.82 -21.45 -5.79
C ILE A 314 -12.27 -22.66 -6.55
N TYR A 315 -11.10 -22.52 -7.15
CA TYR A 315 -10.45 -23.60 -7.89
C TYR A 315 -10.19 -24.84 -7.04
N ALA A 316 -9.70 -24.69 -5.82
CA ALA A 316 -9.43 -25.80 -4.91
C ALA A 316 -10.69 -26.57 -4.47
N LYS A 317 -11.85 -25.91 -4.42
CA LYS A 317 -13.14 -26.53 -4.14
C LYS A 317 -13.71 -27.30 -5.34
N GLU A 318 -13.44 -26.84 -6.55
CA GLU A 318 -14.03 -27.42 -7.77
C GLU A 318 -13.12 -28.46 -8.44
N ARG A 319 -11.80 -28.29 -8.40
CA ARG A 319 -10.85 -29.17 -9.04
C ARG A 319 -10.74 -30.51 -8.30
N LEU A 320 -11.07 -31.60 -8.98
CA LEU A 320 -11.00 -32.95 -8.45
C LEU A 320 -9.67 -33.61 -8.85
N GLN A 321 -8.84 -33.98 -7.87
CA GLN A 321 -7.60 -34.75 -8.08
C GLN A 321 -7.22 -35.54 -6.81
N GLY A 322 -6.90 -36.83 -6.99
CA GLY A 322 -6.50 -37.70 -5.90
C GLY A 322 -7.63 -38.08 -4.96
N ARG A 323 -7.29 -38.72 -3.83
CA ARG A 323 -8.19 -39.05 -2.72
C ARG A 323 -7.54 -38.63 -1.39
N ASP A 324 -8.36 -38.20 -0.46
CA ASP A 324 -7.89 -37.88 0.89
C ASP A 324 -7.32 -39.15 1.55
N VAL A 325 -6.16 -39.04 2.19
CA VAL A 325 -5.47 -40.15 2.86
C VAL A 325 -6.24 -40.69 4.08
N THR A 326 -7.17 -39.91 4.63
CA THR A 326 -8.02 -40.27 5.76
C THR A 326 -9.35 -40.92 5.35
N GLY A 327 -9.59 -41.05 4.04
CA GLY A 327 -10.80 -41.63 3.47
C GLY A 327 -11.45 -40.72 2.43
N ILE A 328 -12.19 -41.33 1.51
CA ILE A 328 -12.86 -40.69 0.39
C ILE A 328 -13.83 -39.63 0.89
N LYS A 329 -13.72 -38.39 0.37
CA LYS A 329 -14.59 -37.25 0.71
C LYS A 329 -15.68 -36.99 -0.34
N ASN A 330 -15.47 -37.44 -1.58
CA ASN A 330 -16.43 -37.37 -2.68
C ASN A 330 -16.66 -38.76 -3.25
N PRO A 331 -17.48 -39.60 -2.58
CA PRO A 331 -17.67 -41.01 -2.97
C PRO A 331 -18.29 -41.19 -4.36
N ASP A 332 -19.16 -40.26 -4.78
CA ASP A 332 -19.86 -40.31 -6.06
C ASP A 332 -19.04 -39.72 -7.24
N GLY A 333 -17.93 -39.06 -6.95
CA GLY A 333 -17.05 -38.44 -7.94
C GLY A 333 -15.82 -39.28 -8.26
N PRO A 334 -15.15 -38.99 -9.40
CA PRO A 334 -13.95 -39.70 -9.83
C PRO A 334 -12.73 -39.46 -8.93
N ALA A 335 -12.72 -38.36 -8.18
CA ALA A 335 -11.67 -37.94 -7.25
C ALA A 335 -12.24 -36.99 -6.18
N ASP A 336 -11.45 -36.66 -5.17
CA ASP A 336 -11.79 -35.66 -4.16
C ASP A 336 -11.39 -34.24 -4.62
N PRO A 337 -12.04 -33.16 -4.11
CA PRO A 337 -11.63 -31.79 -4.35
C PRO A 337 -10.23 -31.50 -3.78
N LEU A 338 -9.46 -30.65 -4.44
CA LEU A 338 -8.10 -30.31 -3.99
C LEU A 338 -8.07 -29.76 -2.56
N ILE A 339 -9.13 -29.07 -2.13
CA ILE A 339 -9.19 -28.43 -0.81
C ILE A 339 -9.15 -29.43 0.36
N VAL A 340 -9.35 -30.73 0.11
CA VAL A 340 -9.27 -31.73 1.20
C VAL A 340 -7.83 -32.12 1.52
N HIS A 341 -6.89 -31.91 0.59
CA HIS A 341 -5.49 -32.32 0.76
C HIS A 341 -4.75 -31.39 1.72
N PRO A 342 -3.98 -31.93 2.69
CA PRO A 342 -3.33 -31.12 3.74
C PRO A 342 -2.38 -30.05 3.21
N ASP A 343 -1.62 -30.30 2.13
CA ASP A 343 -0.71 -29.31 1.57
C ASP A 343 -1.45 -28.13 0.91
N ILE A 344 -2.55 -28.40 0.19
CA ILE A 344 -3.41 -27.35 -0.37
C ILE A 344 -4.04 -26.53 0.76
N ARG A 345 -4.55 -27.19 1.81
CA ARG A 345 -5.09 -26.48 2.99
C ARG A 345 -4.04 -25.62 3.68
N ARG A 346 -2.81 -26.14 3.84
CA ARG A 346 -1.70 -25.35 4.39
C ARG A 346 -1.48 -24.08 3.56
N SER A 347 -1.37 -24.22 2.23
CA SER A 347 -1.17 -23.07 1.32
C SER A 347 -2.31 -22.06 1.42
N LEU A 348 -3.57 -22.51 1.48
CA LEU A 348 -4.72 -21.62 1.64
C LEU A 348 -4.76 -20.96 3.02
N MET A 349 -4.33 -21.66 4.08
CA MET A 349 -4.24 -21.11 5.44
C MET A 349 -3.11 -20.09 5.57
N ASP A 350 -1.96 -20.31 4.91
CA ASP A 350 -0.87 -19.32 4.83
C ASP A 350 -1.38 -18.02 4.24
N GLN A 351 -2.07 -18.10 3.09
CA GLN A 351 -2.65 -16.95 2.40
C GLN A 351 -3.72 -16.26 3.25
N LYS A 352 -4.69 -17.01 3.79
CA LYS A 352 -5.79 -16.49 4.59
C LYS A 352 -5.29 -15.76 5.84
N SER A 353 -4.39 -16.39 6.58
CA SER A 353 -3.87 -15.81 7.82
C SER A 353 -3.03 -14.55 7.58
N PHE A 354 -2.31 -14.48 6.47
CA PHE A 354 -1.63 -13.25 6.06
C PHE A 354 -2.64 -12.16 5.66
N ILE A 355 -3.58 -12.44 4.75
CA ILE A 355 -4.51 -11.46 4.18
C ILE A 355 -5.37 -10.80 5.27
N GLU A 356 -5.94 -11.58 6.18
CA GLU A 356 -6.80 -11.05 7.24
C GLU A 356 -6.00 -10.25 8.27
N GLY A 357 -4.80 -10.72 8.66
CA GLY A 357 -3.89 -9.97 9.52
C GLY A 357 -3.40 -8.66 8.88
N ALA A 358 -3.05 -8.70 7.59
CA ALA A 358 -2.61 -7.54 6.83
C ALA A 358 -3.74 -6.49 6.67
N ARG A 359 -4.98 -6.93 6.47
CA ARG A 359 -6.16 -6.04 6.43
C ARG A 359 -6.37 -5.35 7.78
N ALA A 360 -6.28 -6.08 8.88
CA ALA A 360 -6.36 -5.49 10.21
C ALA A 360 -5.25 -4.46 10.45
N LEU A 361 -4.01 -4.77 10.04
CA LEU A 361 -2.88 -3.85 10.15
C LEU A 361 -3.09 -2.59 9.29
N ALA A 362 -3.58 -2.71 8.06
CA ALA A 362 -3.84 -1.59 7.16
C ALA A 362 -4.92 -0.65 7.72
N LEU A 363 -6.03 -1.20 8.23
CA LEU A 363 -7.11 -0.41 8.82
C LEU A 363 -6.70 0.21 10.17
N TRP A 364 -5.92 -0.50 10.99
CA TRP A 364 -5.33 0.08 12.19
C TRP A 364 -4.38 1.24 11.86
N ALA A 365 -3.52 1.09 10.86
CA ALA A 365 -2.64 2.16 10.40
C ALA A 365 -3.44 3.39 9.92
N ALA A 366 -4.53 3.19 9.20
CA ALA A 366 -5.42 4.27 8.79
C ALA A 366 -6.09 4.96 9.99
N SER A 367 -6.46 4.21 11.03
CA SER A 367 -6.98 4.80 12.27
C SER A 367 -5.91 5.62 13.03
N LEU A 368 -4.63 5.23 12.97
CA LEU A 368 -3.53 6.03 13.53
C LEU A 368 -3.34 7.36 12.75
N ILE A 369 -3.55 7.35 11.43
CA ILE A 369 -3.55 8.59 10.62
C ILE A 369 -4.69 9.50 11.06
N ASP A 370 -5.89 8.96 11.25
CA ASP A 370 -7.03 9.74 11.75
C ASP A 370 -6.77 10.31 13.15
N GLN A 371 -6.16 9.53 14.06
CA GLN A 371 -5.75 10.02 15.39
C GLN A 371 -4.73 11.15 15.28
N ALA A 372 -3.69 10.95 14.49
CA ALA A 372 -2.63 11.94 14.28
C ALA A 372 -3.21 13.27 13.76
N HIS A 373 -4.09 13.21 12.75
CA HIS A 373 -4.59 14.41 12.08
C HIS A 373 -5.78 15.04 12.79
N ARG A 374 -6.78 14.24 13.20
CA ARG A 374 -8.04 14.75 13.75
C ARG A 374 -7.96 15.09 15.24
N LEU A 375 -7.06 14.42 15.99
CA LEU A 375 -6.78 14.71 17.41
C LEU A 375 -5.46 15.44 17.62
N GLN A 376 -4.66 15.68 16.58
CA GLN A 376 -3.30 16.24 16.70
C GLN A 376 -2.41 15.39 17.64
N ASP A 377 -2.58 14.06 17.57
CA ASP A 377 -1.86 13.10 18.43
C ASP A 377 -0.46 12.81 17.87
N ALA A 378 0.55 13.43 18.48
CA ALA A 378 1.95 13.25 18.11
C ALA A 378 2.48 11.81 18.35
N ALA A 379 1.87 11.06 19.28
CA ALA A 379 2.28 9.66 19.51
C ALA A 379 1.76 8.77 18.38
N ALA A 380 0.53 8.97 17.91
CA ALA A 380 -0.01 8.29 16.73
C ALA A 380 0.77 8.64 15.46
N ASP A 381 1.12 9.93 15.25
CA ASP A 381 1.95 10.37 14.12
C ASP A 381 3.33 9.69 14.12
N GLY A 382 3.98 9.64 15.28
CA GLY A 382 5.27 8.96 15.41
C GLY A 382 5.19 7.45 15.20
N LEU A 383 4.15 6.80 15.70
CA LEU A 383 3.93 5.37 15.51
C LEU A 383 3.66 5.03 14.04
N ILE A 384 2.78 5.76 13.35
CA ILE A 384 2.56 5.51 11.92
C ILE A 384 3.81 5.80 11.09
N SER A 385 4.61 6.82 11.48
CA SER A 385 5.91 7.09 10.85
C SER A 385 6.87 5.90 10.97
N LEU A 386 6.92 5.22 12.13
CA LEU A 386 7.71 4.00 12.36
C LEU A 386 7.18 2.83 11.51
N LEU A 387 5.85 2.65 11.46
CA LEU A 387 5.21 1.50 10.80
C LEU A 387 5.16 1.62 9.27
N THR A 388 5.18 2.82 8.70
CA THR A 388 5.07 3.03 7.24
C THR A 388 6.04 2.18 6.43
N PRO A 389 7.38 2.16 6.70
CA PRO A 389 8.30 1.29 5.95
C PRO A 389 8.02 -0.21 6.15
N VAL A 390 7.52 -0.61 7.32
CA VAL A 390 7.15 -2.00 7.61
C VAL A 390 5.92 -2.38 6.80
N ILE A 391 4.87 -1.57 6.82
CA ILE A 391 3.63 -1.81 6.05
C ILE A 391 3.98 -1.92 4.57
N LYS A 392 4.74 -0.96 4.03
CA LYS A 392 5.13 -1.01 2.62
C LYS A 392 5.98 -2.23 2.29
N GLY A 393 7.05 -2.48 3.03
CA GLY A 393 8.02 -3.53 2.71
C GLY A 393 7.47 -4.92 2.98
N PHE A 394 6.97 -5.17 4.18
CA PHE A 394 6.50 -6.49 4.58
C PHE A 394 5.23 -6.92 3.84
N LEU A 395 4.22 -6.04 3.72
CA LEU A 395 2.97 -6.43 3.05
C LEU A 395 3.17 -6.67 1.55
N THR A 396 4.10 -5.97 0.90
CA THR A 396 4.37 -6.21 -0.52
C THR A 396 5.22 -7.47 -0.76
N ASP A 397 6.22 -7.77 0.08
CA ASP A 397 7.00 -9.00 -0.02
C ASP A 397 6.10 -10.22 0.23
N GLN A 398 5.35 -10.22 1.33
CA GLN A 398 4.44 -11.31 1.66
C GLN A 398 3.26 -11.39 0.68
N GLY A 399 2.70 -10.25 0.28
CA GLY A 399 1.60 -10.21 -0.69
C GLY A 399 2.00 -10.83 -2.02
N TYR A 400 3.18 -10.50 -2.54
CA TYR A 400 3.73 -11.16 -3.72
C TYR A 400 3.88 -12.68 -3.53
N ALA A 401 4.45 -13.12 -2.40
CA ALA A 401 4.59 -14.54 -2.09
C ALA A 401 3.22 -15.26 -2.06
N MET A 402 2.18 -14.59 -1.53
CA MET A 402 0.82 -15.17 -1.50
C MET A 402 0.21 -15.28 -2.91
N THR A 403 0.47 -14.33 -3.82
CA THR A 403 0.01 -14.47 -5.22
C THR A 403 0.67 -15.65 -5.93
N VAL A 404 1.95 -15.91 -5.66
CA VAL A 404 2.67 -17.08 -6.18
C VAL A 404 2.07 -18.38 -5.62
N GLN A 405 1.76 -18.41 -4.32
CA GLN A 405 1.10 -19.57 -3.71
C GLN A 405 -0.30 -19.80 -4.26
N ALA A 406 -1.07 -18.73 -4.50
CA ALA A 406 -2.39 -18.84 -5.12
C ALA A 406 -2.30 -19.43 -6.54
N GLN A 407 -1.35 -18.96 -7.35
CA GLN A 407 -1.06 -19.52 -8.66
C GLN A 407 -0.66 -21.01 -8.58
N GLN A 408 0.14 -21.38 -7.57
CA GLN A 408 0.56 -22.77 -7.33
C GLN A 408 -0.61 -23.72 -7.08
N VAL A 409 -1.67 -23.26 -6.40
CA VAL A 409 -2.89 -24.06 -6.15
C VAL A 409 -3.54 -24.53 -7.47
N PHE A 410 -3.43 -23.72 -8.53
CA PHE A 410 -3.95 -24.08 -9.87
C PHE A 410 -3.09 -25.15 -10.59
N GLY A 411 -1.90 -25.46 -10.10
CA GLY A 411 -0.98 -26.38 -10.75
C GLY A 411 -0.64 -25.91 -12.17
N GLY A 412 -0.66 -26.80 -13.17
CA GLY A 412 -0.37 -26.45 -14.56
C GLY A 412 -1.29 -25.38 -15.14
N HIS A 413 -2.55 -25.33 -14.73
CA HIS A 413 -3.49 -24.28 -15.15
C HIS A 413 -3.02 -22.89 -14.69
N GLY A 414 -2.40 -22.77 -13.52
CA GLY A 414 -1.89 -21.48 -13.02
C GLY A 414 -0.78 -20.87 -13.88
N TYR A 415 -0.14 -21.68 -14.70
CA TYR A 415 0.90 -21.24 -15.64
C TYR A 415 0.35 -20.80 -17.02
N ILE A 416 -0.91 -21.11 -17.30
CA ILE A 416 -1.58 -20.78 -18.55
C ILE A 416 -2.30 -19.43 -18.42
N GLU A 417 -2.02 -18.49 -19.32
CA GLU A 417 -2.52 -17.10 -19.28
C GLU A 417 -4.05 -17.02 -19.28
N ASP A 418 -4.74 -17.94 -19.96
CA ASP A 418 -6.22 -17.98 -20.03
C ASP A 418 -6.89 -18.11 -18.64
N TRP A 419 -6.17 -18.63 -17.64
CA TRP A 419 -6.65 -18.73 -16.27
C TRP A 419 -6.47 -17.43 -15.48
N GLY A 420 -5.67 -16.48 -15.96
CA GLY A 420 -5.49 -15.14 -15.41
C GLY A 420 -4.71 -15.06 -14.08
N MET A 421 -4.19 -16.17 -13.58
CA MET A 421 -3.50 -16.17 -12.27
C MET A 421 -2.12 -15.54 -12.34
N SER A 422 -1.45 -15.58 -13.51
CA SER A 422 -0.15 -14.97 -13.73
C SER A 422 -0.21 -13.44 -13.52
N GLN A 423 -1.32 -12.81 -13.89
CA GLN A 423 -1.48 -11.37 -13.79
C GLN A 423 -1.33 -10.88 -12.34
N PHE A 424 -1.96 -11.54 -11.36
CA PHE A 424 -1.82 -11.15 -9.95
C PHE A 424 -0.37 -11.14 -9.49
N THR A 425 0.40 -12.15 -9.89
CA THR A 425 1.83 -12.26 -9.57
C THR A 425 2.64 -11.15 -10.25
N ARG A 426 2.37 -10.88 -11.54
CA ARG A 426 3.07 -9.85 -12.32
C ARG A 426 2.75 -8.45 -11.81
N ASP A 427 1.49 -8.18 -11.50
CA ASP A 427 1.03 -6.89 -11.00
C ASP A 427 1.50 -6.62 -9.56
N ALA A 428 1.54 -7.65 -8.69
CA ALA A 428 2.06 -7.52 -7.34
C ALA A 428 3.56 -7.20 -7.30
N ARG A 429 4.34 -7.68 -8.28
CA ARG A 429 5.81 -7.58 -8.25
C ARG A 429 6.34 -6.15 -8.21
N ILE A 430 5.68 -5.21 -8.85
CA ILE A 430 6.13 -3.82 -8.89
C ILE A 430 6.07 -3.15 -7.51
N ALA A 431 5.13 -3.55 -6.67
CA ALA A 431 4.95 -2.99 -5.34
C ALA A 431 6.18 -3.15 -4.43
N MET A 432 7.01 -4.15 -4.67
CA MET A 432 8.28 -4.35 -3.96
C MET A 432 9.40 -3.39 -4.43
N ILE A 433 9.24 -2.77 -5.60
CA ILE A 433 10.32 -2.04 -6.29
C ILE A 433 10.12 -0.53 -6.19
N TYR A 434 8.91 -0.01 -6.54
CA TYR A 434 8.67 1.43 -6.60
C TYR A 434 8.30 2.02 -5.22
N GLU A 435 8.20 3.34 -5.15
CA GLU A 435 7.95 4.12 -3.91
C GLU A 435 9.01 3.88 -2.82
N GLY A 436 10.25 3.67 -3.27
CA GLY A 436 11.36 3.18 -2.47
C GLY A 436 11.33 1.65 -2.38
N ALA A 437 12.31 0.99 -3.03
CA ALA A 437 12.45 -0.46 -2.97
C ALA A 437 12.46 -0.97 -1.52
N ASN A 438 12.02 -2.22 -1.30
CA ASN A 438 11.86 -2.74 0.06
C ASN A 438 13.16 -2.70 0.89
N GLY A 439 14.32 -2.88 0.25
CA GLY A 439 15.62 -2.65 0.90
C GLY A 439 15.80 -1.19 1.36
N VAL A 440 15.32 -0.21 0.59
CA VAL A 440 15.36 1.21 1.00
C VAL A 440 14.41 1.47 2.18
N GLN A 441 13.25 0.80 2.22
CA GLN A 441 12.35 0.87 3.38
C GLN A 441 13.00 0.29 4.64
N ALA A 442 13.70 -0.84 4.49
CA ALA A 442 14.43 -1.46 5.59
C ALA A 442 15.57 -0.56 6.11
N LEU A 443 16.32 0.08 5.22
CA LEU A 443 17.35 1.05 5.57
C LEU A 443 16.77 2.31 6.24
N ASP A 444 15.62 2.81 5.77
CA ASP A 444 14.90 3.92 6.39
C ASP A 444 14.43 3.57 7.82
N LEU A 445 13.89 2.35 7.98
CA LEU A 445 13.44 1.84 9.27
C LEU A 445 14.58 1.83 10.30
N VAL A 446 15.70 1.18 9.98
CA VAL A 446 16.82 1.01 10.91
C VAL A 446 17.64 2.30 11.07
N GLY A 447 17.91 3.01 9.98
CA GLY A 447 18.81 4.17 9.97
C GLY A 447 18.18 5.47 10.46
N ARG A 448 16.83 5.58 10.43
CA ARG A 448 16.14 6.83 10.79
C ARG A 448 14.99 6.63 11.76
N LYS A 449 14.06 5.69 11.45
CA LYS A 449 12.81 5.56 12.20
C LYS A 449 13.00 4.95 13.57
N LEU A 450 13.85 3.94 13.67
CA LEU A 450 14.10 3.23 14.92
C LEU A 450 14.69 4.16 16.02
N GLY A 451 15.57 5.08 15.64
CA GLY A 451 16.18 6.05 16.55
C GLY A 451 15.43 7.37 16.73
N GLN A 452 14.28 7.55 16.10
CA GLN A 452 13.53 8.79 16.13
C GLN A 452 13.08 9.11 17.56
N GLU A 453 13.33 10.36 18.01
CA GLU A 453 13.08 10.80 19.40
C GLU A 453 13.62 9.81 20.46
N ASP A 454 14.88 9.45 20.31
CA ASP A 454 15.59 8.51 21.21
C ASP A 454 14.92 7.13 21.32
N GLY A 455 14.26 6.69 20.26
CA GLY A 455 13.57 5.41 20.20
C GLY A 455 12.19 5.39 20.85
N LYS A 456 11.62 6.54 21.15
CA LYS A 456 10.31 6.69 21.83
C LYS A 456 9.20 5.84 21.19
N TYR A 457 9.14 5.80 19.85
CA TYR A 457 8.02 5.14 19.16
C TYR A 457 8.13 3.62 19.17
N ILE A 458 9.34 3.08 19.02
CA ILE A 458 9.52 1.62 19.15
C ILE A 458 9.34 1.15 20.60
N ILE A 459 9.77 1.95 21.59
CA ILE A 459 9.54 1.68 23.01
C ILE A 459 8.03 1.69 23.29
N GLY A 460 7.31 2.73 22.85
CA GLY A 460 5.85 2.80 23.02
C GLY A 460 5.11 1.64 22.35
N PHE A 461 5.60 1.15 21.20
CA PHE A 461 5.04 -0.04 20.56
C PHE A 461 5.30 -1.30 21.39
N MET A 462 6.51 -1.48 21.94
CA MET A 462 6.80 -2.60 22.85
C MET A 462 5.97 -2.56 24.13
N GLU A 463 5.72 -1.37 24.70
CA GLU A 463 4.82 -1.19 25.83
C GLU A 463 3.36 -1.56 25.48
N HIS A 464 2.92 -1.24 24.25
CA HIS A 464 1.60 -1.66 23.76
C HIS A 464 1.49 -3.20 23.71
N LEU A 465 2.51 -3.89 23.20
CA LEU A 465 2.56 -5.36 23.19
C LEU A 465 2.52 -5.95 24.61
N ALA A 466 3.28 -5.37 25.54
CA ALA A 466 3.31 -5.81 26.92
C ALA A 466 1.93 -5.65 27.60
N ARG A 467 1.31 -4.47 27.43
CA ARG A 467 -0.03 -4.18 27.96
C ARG A 467 -1.08 -5.16 27.42
N PHE A 468 -1.08 -5.42 26.09
CA PHE A 468 -1.96 -6.43 25.50
C PHE A 468 -1.79 -7.79 26.15
N CYS A 469 -0.55 -8.22 26.38
CA CYS A 469 -0.26 -9.51 27.01
C CYS A 469 -0.71 -9.57 28.47
N ASP A 470 -0.56 -8.48 29.23
CA ASP A 470 -0.93 -8.44 30.65
C ASP A 470 -2.45 -8.40 30.83
N GLU A 471 -3.15 -7.62 30.03
CA GLU A 471 -4.61 -7.53 30.02
C GLU A 471 -5.29 -8.88 29.70
N ASN A 472 -4.65 -9.72 28.88
CA ASN A 472 -5.21 -11.00 28.42
C ASN A 472 -4.56 -12.23 29.10
N ALA A 473 -3.69 -12.03 30.10
CA ALA A 473 -2.91 -13.10 30.72
C ALA A 473 -3.77 -14.19 31.39
N ASN A 474 -4.94 -13.83 31.91
CA ASN A 474 -5.84 -14.72 32.66
C ASN A 474 -6.98 -15.31 31.79
N ASP A 475 -7.07 -14.96 30.52
CA ASP A 475 -8.05 -15.54 29.59
C ASP A 475 -7.47 -16.78 28.91
N ALA A 476 -8.03 -17.94 29.22
CA ALA A 476 -7.58 -19.23 28.67
C ALA A 476 -7.70 -19.27 27.13
N ALA A 477 -8.70 -18.61 26.54
CA ALA A 477 -8.87 -18.54 25.09
C ALA A 477 -7.75 -17.74 24.42
N MET A 478 -7.18 -16.78 25.15
CA MET A 478 -6.09 -15.92 24.67
C MET A 478 -4.69 -16.50 24.90
N ALA A 479 -4.56 -17.60 25.64
CA ALA A 479 -3.26 -18.15 26.02
C ALA A 479 -2.31 -18.41 24.83
N PRO A 480 -2.72 -18.98 23.67
CA PRO A 480 -1.84 -19.17 22.52
C PRO A 480 -1.34 -17.84 21.92
N PHE A 481 -2.20 -16.80 21.89
CA PHE A 481 -1.88 -15.47 21.37
C PHE A 481 -0.91 -14.75 22.29
N VAL A 482 -1.18 -14.74 23.59
CA VAL A 482 -0.30 -14.14 24.61
C VAL A 482 1.08 -14.79 24.59
N ALA A 483 1.15 -16.11 24.51
CA ALA A 483 2.42 -16.84 24.47
C ALA A 483 3.22 -16.50 23.22
N GLY A 484 2.57 -16.48 22.04
CA GLY A 484 3.20 -16.15 20.76
C GLY A 484 3.73 -14.70 20.74
N ILE A 485 2.89 -13.73 21.14
CA ILE A 485 3.26 -12.32 21.18
C ILE A 485 4.39 -12.08 22.20
N LYS A 486 4.38 -12.70 23.37
CA LYS A 486 5.48 -12.60 24.35
C LYS A 486 6.80 -13.12 23.79
N ALA A 487 6.79 -14.24 23.05
CA ALA A 487 7.98 -14.77 22.41
C ALA A 487 8.51 -13.82 21.34
N ALA A 488 7.65 -13.36 20.42
CA ALA A 488 8.01 -12.43 19.36
C ALA A 488 8.49 -11.05 19.89
N SER A 489 7.90 -10.58 21.02
CA SER A 489 8.34 -9.34 21.69
C SER A 489 9.76 -9.45 22.25
N LYS A 490 10.17 -10.62 22.74
CA LYS A 490 11.57 -10.86 23.18
C LYS A 490 12.52 -10.80 22.00
N ASP A 491 12.15 -11.39 20.86
CA ASP A 491 12.96 -11.33 19.64
C ASP A 491 13.09 -9.89 19.14
N LEU A 492 11.98 -9.12 19.15
CA LEU A 492 11.99 -7.70 18.80
C LEU A 492 12.90 -6.90 19.73
N GLN A 493 12.78 -7.07 21.04
CA GLN A 493 13.63 -6.38 22.01
C GLN A 493 15.11 -6.70 21.80
N ALA A 494 15.45 -7.97 21.56
CA ALA A 494 16.83 -8.37 21.30
C ALA A 494 17.36 -7.76 20.01
N ALA A 495 16.58 -7.70 18.94
CA ALA A 495 16.93 -7.05 17.68
C ALA A 495 17.16 -5.54 17.86
N VAL A 496 16.25 -4.84 18.56
CA VAL A 496 16.39 -3.40 18.86
C VAL A 496 17.68 -3.14 19.64
N MET A 497 17.95 -3.94 20.66
CA MET A 497 19.19 -3.81 21.44
C MET A 497 20.45 -4.04 20.59
N TYR A 498 20.42 -5.00 19.67
CA TYR A 498 21.51 -5.24 18.73
C TYR A 498 21.80 -4.00 17.88
N PHE A 499 20.78 -3.37 17.30
CA PHE A 499 20.93 -2.15 16.51
C PHE A 499 21.43 -0.95 17.35
N MET A 500 20.98 -0.81 18.57
CA MET A 500 21.48 0.24 19.49
C MET A 500 22.98 0.06 19.79
N GLN A 501 23.45 -1.18 19.92
CA GLN A 501 24.86 -1.47 20.22
C GLN A 501 25.77 -1.32 18.98
N HIS A 502 25.30 -1.71 17.81
CA HIS A 502 26.10 -1.83 16.58
C HIS A 502 25.87 -0.71 15.58
N GLY A 503 24.72 -0.03 15.60
CA GLY A 503 24.32 0.93 14.57
C GLY A 503 25.30 2.07 14.32
N ILE A 504 25.94 2.58 15.38
CA ILE A 504 26.95 3.66 15.28
C ILE A 504 28.36 3.09 15.13
N LYS A 505 28.70 2.04 15.87
CA LYS A 505 30.07 1.50 15.95
C LYS A 505 30.45 0.65 14.74
N THR A 506 29.47 -0.12 14.22
CA THR A 506 29.66 -1.06 13.12
C THR A 506 28.47 -0.97 12.15
N PRO A 507 28.33 0.13 11.37
CA PRO A 507 27.15 0.38 10.54
C PRO A 507 26.81 -0.78 9.58
N HIS A 508 27.81 -1.47 9.02
CA HIS A 508 27.59 -2.61 8.11
C HIS A 508 26.82 -3.76 8.79
N HIS A 509 27.04 -3.99 10.09
CA HIS A 509 26.31 -5.01 10.85
C HIS A 509 24.83 -4.65 10.96
N ALA A 510 24.50 -3.38 11.25
CA ALA A 510 23.12 -2.92 11.31
C ALA A 510 22.46 -2.94 9.94
N LEU A 511 23.14 -2.46 8.89
CA LEU A 511 22.59 -2.38 7.55
C LEU A 511 22.37 -3.76 6.94
N ALA A 512 23.25 -4.74 7.20
CA ALA A 512 23.10 -6.12 6.74
C ALA A 512 21.83 -6.80 7.32
N GLY A 513 21.46 -6.47 8.57
CA GLY A 513 20.26 -7.00 9.24
C GLY A 513 18.97 -6.23 8.98
N SER A 514 19.01 -5.13 8.21
CA SER A 514 17.86 -4.22 8.10
C SER A 514 16.61 -4.86 7.50
N SER A 515 16.74 -5.66 6.44
CA SER A 515 15.62 -6.36 5.81
C SER A 515 15.02 -7.41 6.74
N ASP A 516 15.85 -8.15 7.48
CA ASP A 516 15.38 -9.11 8.46
C ASP A 516 14.64 -8.41 9.62
N PHE A 517 15.10 -7.21 10.04
CA PHE A 517 14.38 -6.43 11.05
C PHE A 517 13.01 -5.94 10.57
N LEU A 518 12.92 -5.50 9.32
CA LEU A 518 11.64 -5.11 8.71
C LEU A 518 10.65 -6.28 8.73
N HIS A 519 11.09 -7.48 8.35
CA HIS A 519 10.26 -8.69 8.38
C HIS A 519 9.92 -9.12 9.82
N LEU A 520 10.87 -9.08 10.75
CA LEU A 520 10.61 -9.38 12.16
C LEU A 520 9.52 -8.48 12.70
N LEU A 521 9.64 -7.16 12.53
CA LEU A 521 8.65 -6.19 13.01
C LEU A 521 7.30 -6.38 12.29
N GLY A 522 7.30 -6.71 11.00
CA GLY A 522 6.08 -7.04 10.26
C GLY A 522 5.34 -8.24 10.84
N HIS A 523 6.05 -9.32 11.18
CA HIS A 523 5.45 -10.48 11.85
C HIS A 523 4.89 -10.12 13.23
N VAL A 524 5.60 -9.31 14.02
CA VAL A 524 5.12 -8.83 15.32
C VAL A 524 3.83 -8.01 15.18
N CYS A 525 3.78 -7.10 14.19
CA CYS A 525 2.58 -6.30 13.91
C CYS A 525 1.37 -7.18 13.57
N LEU A 526 1.54 -8.17 12.68
CA LEU A 526 0.44 -9.10 12.37
C LEU A 526 0.09 -9.98 13.58
N GLY A 527 1.06 -10.38 14.38
CA GLY A 527 0.82 -11.09 15.63
C GLY A 527 -0.08 -10.30 16.59
N LEU A 528 0.19 -9.00 16.76
CA LEU A 528 -0.66 -8.11 17.55
C LEU A 528 -2.08 -8.01 16.96
N MET A 529 -2.20 -7.81 15.66
CA MET A 529 -3.51 -7.73 15.00
C MET A 529 -4.33 -9.02 15.17
N TRP A 530 -3.68 -10.18 15.05
CA TRP A 530 -4.34 -11.46 15.34
C TRP A 530 -4.73 -11.61 16.81
N GLY A 531 -3.93 -11.08 17.72
CA GLY A 531 -4.29 -11.02 19.15
C GLY A 531 -5.56 -10.19 19.37
N GLU A 532 -5.63 -8.99 18.80
CA GLU A 532 -6.80 -8.10 18.93
C GLU A 532 -8.06 -8.72 18.28
N MET A 533 -7.92 -9.29 17.08
CA MET A 533 -9.03 -10.00 16.42
C MET A 533 -9.51 -11.21 17.22
N ALA A 534 -8.58 -11.96 17.82
CA ALA A 534 -8.93 -13.11 18.66
C ALA A 534 -9.66 -12.69 19.94
N LYS A 535 -9.24 -11.60 20.57
CA LYS A 535 -9.93 -10.99 21.72
C LYS A 535 -11.37 -10.61 21.39
N ALA A 536 -11.57 -9.91 20.26
CA ALA A 536 -12.89 -9.54 19.79
C ALA A 536 -13.75 -10.79 19.50
N ALA A 537 -13.20 -11.77 18.79
CA ALA A 537 -13.91 -13.01 18.46
C ALA A 537 -14.27 -13.83 19.70
N SER A 538 -13.36 -13.96 20.68
CA SER A 538 -13.62 -14.64 21.97
C SER A 538 -14.75 -13.95 22.72
N THR A 539 -14.73 -12.62 22.80
CA THR A 539 -15.79 -11.82 23.45
C THR A 539 -17.15 -12.06 22.79
N ALA A 540 -17.22 -12.04 21.46
CA ALA A 540 -18.47 -12.30 20.73
C ALA A 540 -19.02 -13.71 20.99
N LEU A 541 -18.16 -14.73 21.05
CA LEU A 541 -18.55 -16.10 21.36
C LEU A 541 -19.08 -16.26 22.78
N GLN A 542 -18.52 -15.54 23.76
CA GLN A 542 -18.95 -15.55 25.16
C GLN A 542 -20.28 -14.81 25.35
N THR A 543 -20.53 -13.74 24.58
CA THR A 543 -21.76 -12.93 24.68
C THR A 543 -22.94 -13.49 23.90
N GLY A 544 -22.76 -14.59 23.15
CA GLY A 544 -23.85 -15.29 22.48
C GLY A 544 -24.17 -14.79 21.09
N THR A 545 -23.18 -14.68 20.23
CA THR A 545 -23.33 -14.29 18.82
C THR A 545 -24.17 -15.28 18.00
N LYS A 546 -24.93 -14.75 17.00
CA LYS A 546 -25.64 -15.57 16.00
C LYS A 546 -24.70 -16.14 14.92
N ASP A 547 -23.52 -15.58 14.74
CA ASP A 547 -22.55 -15.96 13.70
C ASP A 547 -21.34 -16.70 14.27
N ARG A 548 -21.63 -17.70 15.10
CA ARG A 548 -20.63 -18.48 15.82
C ARG A 548 -19.50 -19.00 14.93
N ALA A 549 -19.86 -19.52 13.74
CA ALA A 549 -18.89 -20.11 12.81
C ALA A 549 -17.82 -19.09 12.35
N PHE A 550 -18.19 -17.84 12.11
CA PHE A 550 -17.26 -16.78 11.72
C PHE A 550 -16.21 -16.50 12.80
N TYR A 551 -16.63 -16.41 14.06
CA TYR A 551 -15.70 -16.11 15.15
C TYR A 551 -14.81 -17.32 15.51
N GLU A 552 -15.32 -18.55 15.42
CA GLU A 552 -14.51 -19.75 15.55
C GLU A 552 -13.46 -19.86 14.44
N GLU A 553 -13.83 -19.49 13.22
CA GLU A 553 -12.90 -19.39 12.08
C GLU A 553 -11.80 -18.36 12.34
N LYS A 554 -12.12 -17.18 12.90
CA LYS A 554 -11.11 -16.17 13.29
C LYS A 554 -10.12 -16.70 14.31
N LEU A 555 -10.61 -17.36 15.37
CA LEU A 555 -9.73 -17.96 16.37
C LEU A 555 -8.82 -19.03 15.76
N THR A 556 -9.37 -19.92 14.92
CA THR A 556 -8.59 -20.97 14.25
C THR A 556 -7.51 -20.39 13.33
N THR A 557 -7.87 -19.39 12.53
CA THR A 557 -6.92 -18.72 11.61
C THR A 557 -5.83 -17.96 12.38
N GLY A 558 -6.20 -17.29 13.46
CA GLY A 558 -5.23 -16.60 14.32
C GLY A 558 -4.28 -17.58 15.03
N GLN A 559 -4.79 -18.68 15.56
CA GLN A 559 -3.95 -19.74 16.16
C GLN A 559 -2.98 -20.33 15.11
N TYR A 560 -3.44 -20.50 13.86
CA TYR A 560 -2.55 -20.92 12.78
C TYR A 560 -1.41 -19.91 12.56
N TYR A 561 -1.70 -18.62 12.54
CA TYR A 561 -0.68 -17.57 12.41
C TYR A 561 0.34 -17.64 13.55
N MET A 562 -0.15 -17.75 14.80
CA MET A 562 0.72 -17.86 15.99
C MET A 562 1.66 -19.06 15.93
N ALA A 563 1.17 -20.20 15.43
CA ALA A 563 1.94 -21.44 15.40
C ALA A 563 2.88 -21.56 14.19
N ARG A 564 2.53 -20.96 13.04
CA ARG A 564 3.21 -21.25 11.76
C ARG A 564 3.99 -20.06 11.18
N HIS A 565 3.58 -18.82 11.46
CA HIS A 565 4.19 -17.62 10.87
C HIS A 565 4.94 -16.79 11.91
N LEU A 566 4.35 -16.54 13.07
CA LEU A 566 4.95 -15.68 14.08
C LEU A 566 6.33 -16.18 14.57
N PRO A 567 6.61 -17.50 14.68
CA PRO A 567 7.94 -18.01 15.06
C PRO A 567 9.06 -17.66 14.08
N ALA A 568 8.77 -17.13 12.88
CA ALA A 568 9.78 -16.62 11.96
C ALA A 568 10.60 -15.45 12.56
N THR A 569 10.09 -14.78 13.59
CA THR A 569 10.84 -13.74 14.33
C THR A 569 12.17 -14.25 14.87
N ALA A 570 12.23 -15.49 15.35
CA ALA A 570 13.48 -16.11 15.83
C ALA A 570 14.51 -16.31 14.70
N LEU A 571 14.07 -16.70 13.49
CA LEU A 571 14.94 -16.82 12.32
C LEU A 571 15.52 -15.46 11.92
N HIS A 572 14.65 -14.44 11.84
CA HIS A 572 15.09 -13.10 11.52
C HIS A 572 16.05 -12.54 12.57
N LEU A 573 15.79 -12.75 13.86
CA LEU A 573 16.72 -12.37 14.93
C LEU A 573 18.09 -13.04 14.76
N ALA A 574 18.13 -14.34 14.47
CA ALA A 574 19.38 -15.07 14.25
C ALA A 574 20.19 -14.48 13.08
N ARG A 575 19.52 -14.08 11.99
CA ARG A 575 20.16 -13.42 10.84
C ARG A 575 20.64 -12.01 11.18
N ILE A 576 19.88 -11.22 11.91
CA ILE A 576 20.29 -9.90 12.39
C ILE A 576 21.56 -10.00 13.22
N THR A 577 21.58 -10.91 14.20
CA THR A 577 22.68 -11.05 15.15
C THR A 577 23.91 -11.74 14.57
N SER A 578 23.80 -12.36 13.38
CA SER A 578 24.98 -12.89 12.65
C SER A 578 25.90 -11.78 12.15
N GLY A 579 25.45 -10.53 12.13
CA GLY A 579 26.23 -9.38 11.74
C GLY A 579 26.44 -9.23 10.23
N GLY A 580 27.35 -8.34 9.85
CA GLY A 580 27.63 -8.01 8.46
C GLY A 580 28.94 -8.56 7.90
N ASP A 581 29.79 -9.21 8.71
CA ASP A 581 31.15 -9.60 8.30
C ASP A 581 31.12 -10.54 7.09
N THR A 582 30.31 -11.60 7.14
CA THR A 582 30.17 -12.55 6.02
C THR A 582 29.50 -11.92 4.80
N VAL A 583 28.59 -10.97 5.00
CA VAL A 583 27.93 -10.25 3.89
C VAL A 583 28.93 -9.38 3.13
N MET A 584 29.89 -8.80 3.82
CA MET A 584 30.90 -7.89 3.27
C MET A 584 32.25 -8.58 2.98
N ALA A 585 32.36 -9.89 3.16
CA ALA A 585 33.64 -10.60 3.08
C ALA A 585 34.18 -10.78 1.65
N LEU A 586 33.28 -10.78 0.64
CA LEU A 586 33.68 -10.96 -0.75
C LEU A 586 33.94 -9.62 -1.44
N ASP A 587 35.06 -9.54 -2.15
CA ASP A 587 35.33 -8.42 -3.05
C ASP A 587 34.36 -8.45 -4.26
N ALA A 588 34.17 -7.28 -4.90
CA ALA A 588 33.20 -7.12 -5.99
C ALA A 588 33.44 -8.10 -7.14
N GLU A 589 34.71 -8.40 -7.44
CA GLU A 589 35.13 -9.31 -8.49
C GLU A 589 34.69 -10.76 -8.24
N ALA A 590 34.55 -11.16 -6.98
CA ALA A 590 34.09 -12.51 -6.63
C ALA A 590 32.63 -12.79 -6.95
N PHE A 591 31.82 -11.74 -7.24
CA PHE A 591 30.43 -11.89 -7.71
C PHE A 591 30.32 -12.07 -9.22
N SER A 592 31.39 -11.87 -9.98
CA SER A 592 31.46 -12.16 -11.41
C SER A 592 31.92 -13.61 -11.58
N GLY A 593 30.99 -14.51 -11.93
CA GLY A 593 31.28 -15.93 -12.24
C GLY A 593 31.82 -16.12 -13.65
#